data_8a20f17aa9ef266815b1d2ce04298d25
#
_entry.id   8a20f17aa9ef266815b1d2ce04298d25
#
_cell.length_a   1.000
_cell.length_b   1.000
_cell.length_c   1.000
_cell.angle_alpha   90.00
_cell.angle_beta   90.00
_cell.angle_gamma   90.00
#
_symmetry.space_group_name_H-M   'P 1'
#
loop_
_entity.id
_entity.type
_entity.pdbx_description
1 polymer ?
#
loop_
_entity_poly.entity_id
_entity_poly.type
_entity_poly.pdbx_seq_one_letter_code
_entity_poly.pdbx_strand_id
1 'polypeptide(L)'
;MKVILISFTVLVLLQNTVYAKDANTINFIKLFILNDRKPTHLIYGGLCWKKHVINKLVTQMSDIGVRTSASFKPRSKYQDHAILYLTDIDCVQSKAVISSALAKELFQFTYRWLILVTSLDRQQSTMSLLKKGPVLVDSDLVVAERTGNHFKMLEMHRPGLNGSMITTLRGYYNGSLVDVRPHRELYRRRRNMMGHPITMSHVIQDSNNTRVHLPKEDRLELQYDSITKACWSAAKIGFEMINATGRYIYSYRYGYKVNGQWSGMIADLYNNKADMGTNCVIFRDRYDVVTYTDLVAPMRMLFIYRQPPLAYVANVFYLPFSTRVWITIAVCTAIATVTLYLAGKVELVLTKVTSQQQMDGGIGDALLLTMSAVTQQGCYIEPRRAPGRMMVFVLFTALMALYAAYSANIVVLLQAPSDSIRSLPQLASAKITLAANDVDYNHFVFNQSREPLHISIRDKIFPENGKPRLYSLADGVERIRKGLFALHSVAEPVYRQIEATFLESEKCDISTVDYLLIRVVLVLYCSVILINQYYPYLHILYIHKQIRESGIQSAIRKRYLVSKPHCTTKMSSFSSVGLMDMRPVLILMLYGVAVSVATAVVEMIVYKLCHRNKRISKVQIIKTIH
;
A
#
# COMPACT_ATOMS: atom_id res chain seq x y z
N MET A 1 -91.86 10.10 -8.56
CA MET A 1 -91.03 9.27 -9.40
C MET A 1 -89.87 10.01 -10.09
N LYS A 2 -90.03 11.15 -10.72
CA LYS A 2 -88.94 11.90 -11.39
C LYS A 2 -87.80 12.35 -10.43
N VAL A 3 -88.10 12.78 -9.20
CA VAL A 3 -87.13 13.25 -8.22
C VAL A 3 -86.25 12.11 -7.71
N ILE A 4 -86.81 10.90 -7.49
CA ILE A 4 -86.09 9.71 -7.07
C ILE A 4 -85.16 9.20 -8.18
N LEU A 5 -85.60 9.32 -9.46
CA LEU A 5 -84.76 8.90 -10.58
C LEU A 5 -83.56 9.86 -10.79
N ILE A 6 -83.73 11.16 -10.60
CA ILE A 6 -82.67 12.16 -10.66
C ILE A 6 -81.71 11.98 -9.50
N SER A 7 -82.14 11.68 -8.27
CA SER A 7 -81.33 11.40 -7.13
C SER A 7 -80.48 10.12 -7.33
N PHE A 8 -81.07 9.07 -7.91
CA PHE A 8 -80.39 7.83 -8.21
C PHE A 8 -79.35 7.98 -9.33
N THR A 9 -79.68 8.73 -10.41
CA THR A 9 -78.70 8.99 -11.47
C THR A 9 -77.58 9.88 -11.01
N VAL A 10 -77.81 10.89 -10.15
CA VAL A 10 -76.73 11.70 -9.54
C VAL A 10 -75.84 10.85 -8.58
N LEU A 11 -76.44 9.93 -7.80
CA LEU A 11 -75.70 9.02 -6.92
C LEU A 11 -74.85 8.03 -7.70
N VAL A 12 -75.39 7.49 -8.81
CA VAL A 12 -74.65 6.59 -9.73
C VAL A 12 -73.53 7.34 -10.46
N LEU A 13 -73.74 8.57 -10.89
CA LEU A 13 -72.71 9.42 -11.49
C LEU A 13 -71.65 9.79 -10.48
N LEU A 14 -72.03 10.14 -9.23
CA LEU A 14 -71.07 10.40 -8.16
C LEU A 14 -70.24 9.14 -7.78
N GLN A 15 -70.89 7.97 -7.72
CA GLN A 15 -70.18 6.70 -7.51
C GLN A 15 -69.22 6.38 -8.66
N ASN A 16 -69.64 6.56 -9.92
CA ASN A 16 -68.80 6.32 -11.08
C ASN A 16 -67.61 7.29 -11.15
N THR A 17 -67.78 8.56 -10.78
CA THR A 17 -66.70 9.55 -10.74
C THR A 17 -65.67 9.23 -9.63
N VAL A 18 -66.11 8.78 -8.45
CA VAL A 18 -65.22 8.34 -7.37
C VAL A 18 -64.45 7.08 -7.78
N TYR A 19 -65.14 6.10 -8.41
CA TYR A 19 -64.53 4.86 -8.87
C TYR A 19 -63.50 5.08 -9.98
N ALA A 20 -63.77 5.98 -10.92
CA ALA A 20 -62.85 6.40 -11.97
C ALA A 20 -61.62 7.11 -11.39
N LYS A 21 -61.81 7.94 -10.37
CA LYS A 21 -60.76 8.67 -9.67
C LYS A 21 -59.76 7.75 -8.97
N ASP A 22 -60.24 6.69 -8.30
CA ASP A 22 -59.42 5.70 -7.58
C ASP A 22 -58.66 4.82 -8.58
N ALA A 23 -59.31 4.38 -9.67
CA ALA A 23 -58.68 3.59 -10.73
C ALA A 23 -57.51 4.33 -11.41
N ASN A 24 -57.68 5.64 -11.65
CA ASN A 24 -56.66 6.50 -12.25
C ASN A 24 -55.45 6.69 -11.34
N THR A 25 -55.64 6.81 -10.01
CA THR A 25 -54.57 6.91 -9.05
C THR A 25 -53.73 5.63 -9.00
N ILE A 26 -54.37 4.45 -9.02
CA ILE A 26 -53.64 3.17 -9.03
C ILE A 26 -52.84 2.98 -10.33
N ASN A 27 -53.43 3.39 -11.48
CA ASN A 27 -52.72 3.34 -12.75
C ASN A 27 -51.50 4.29 -12.78
N PHE A 28 -51.65 5.50 -12.22
CA PHE A 28 -50.53 6.41 -12.02
C PHE A 28 -49.39 5.74 -11.22
N ILE A 29 -49.68 5.12 -10.06
CA ILE A 29 -48.69 4.45 -9.22
C ILE A 29 -48.00 3.33 -10.01
N LYS A 30 -48.77 2.50 -10.74
CA LYS A 30 -48.25 1.43 -11.59
C LYS A 30 -47.29 1.98 -12.66
N LEU A 31 -47.66 3.01 -13.39
CA LEU A 31 -46.81 3.61 -14.41
C LEU A 31 -45.59 4.32 -13.82
N PHE A 32 -45.74 4.96 -12.65
CA PHE A 32 -44.59 5.54 -11.91
C PHE A 32 -43.54 4.48 -11.56
N ILE A 33 -43.97 3.29 -11.11
CA ILE A 33 -43.10 2.17 -10.78
C ILE A 33 -42.42 1.59 -12.04
N LEU A 34 -43.15 1.47 -13.15
CA LEU A 34 -42.63 0.90 -14.39
C LEU A 34 -41.71 1.85 -15.16
N ASN A 35 -41.88 3.17 -15.02
CA ASN A 35 -41.07 4.17 -15.72
C ASN A 35 -39.66 4.35 -15.11
N ASP A 36 -39.44 3.89 -13.90
CA ASP A 36 -38.16 3.99 -13.19
C ASP A 36 -37.67 2.60 -12.72
N ARG A 37 -36.63 2.54 -11.86
CA ARG A 37 -36.19 1.28 -11.28
C ARG A 37 -37.34 0.63 -10.53
N LYS A 38 -37.79 -0.54 -10.98
CA LYS A 38 -38.84 -1.32 -10.35
C LYS A 38 -38.39 -1.72 -8.94
N PRO A 39 -39.14 -1.34 -7.86
CA PRO A 39 -38.84 -1.76 -6.51
C PRO A 39 -39.15 -3.25 -6.32
N THR A 40 -38.47 -3.91 -5.42
CA THR A 40 -38.80 -5.28 -5.00
C THR A 40 -40.00 -5.28 -4.04
N HIS A 41 -40.12 -4.21 -3.24
CA HIS A 41 -41.19 -4.06 -2.25
C HIS A 41 -41.82 -2.67 -2.32
N LEU A 42 -43.15 -2.64 -2.23
CA LEU A 42 -43.93 -1.43 -2.00
C LEU A 42 -44.47 -1.51 -0.56
N ILE A 43 -44.06 -0.57 0.28
CA ILE A 43 -44.58 -0.42 1.63
C ILE A 43 -45.54 0.77 1.64
N TYR A 44 -46.78 0.53 1.99
CA TYR A 44 -47.77 1.60 2.06
C TYR A 44 -48.20 1.83 3.51
N GLY A 45 -48.46 3.11 3.83
CA GLY A 45 -48.93 3.51 5.16
C GLY A 45 -49.54 4.90 5.11
N GLY A 46 -50.50 5.18 6.01
CA GLY A 46 -51.20 6.44 6.00
C GLY A 46 -52.03 6.67 4.72
N LEU A 47 -52.61 5.60 4.18
CA LEU A 47 -53.58 5.65 3.10
C LEU A 47 -54.97 5.56 3.68
N CYS A 48 -55.71 6.62 3.74
CA CYS A 48 -57.12 6.61 4.21
C CYS A 48 -58.10 6.11 3.10
N TRP A 49 -57.62 5.11 2.33
CA TRP A 49 -58.37 4.56 1.20
C TRP A 49 -59.32 3.44 1.64
N LYS A 50 -60.42 3.25 0.91
CA LYS A 50 -61.33 2.12 1.14
C LYS A 50 -60.63 0.78 0.90
N LYS A 51 -60.99 -0.25 1.63
CA LYS A 51 -60.33 -1.59 1.59
C LYS A 51 -60.28 -2.19 0.18
N HIS A 52 -61.35 -2.01 -0.63
CA HIS A 52 -61.38 -2.49 -2.03
C HIS A 52 -60.36 -1.79 -2.94
N VAL A 53 -60.07 -0.49 -2.72
CA VAL A 53 -59.06 0.26 -3.46
C VAL A 53 -57.67 -0.24 -3.13
N ILE A 54 -57.40 -0.50 -1.82
CA ILE A 54 -56.13 -1.07 -1.36
C ILE A 54 -55.93 -2.48 -1.95
N ASN A 55 -56.96 -3.33 -1.93
CA ASN A 55 -56.89 -4.64 -2.55
C ASN A 55 -56.56 -4.58 -4.04
N LYS A 56 -57.21 -3.66 -4.77
CA LYS A 56 -56.91 -3.44 -6.19
C LYS A 56 -55.47 -2.98 -6.44
N LEU A 57 -54.94 -2.10 -5.58
CA LEU A 57 -53.53 -1.71 -5.61
C LEU A 57 -52.63 -2.93 -5.41
N VAL A 58 -52.88 -3.74 -4.38
CA VAL A 58 -52.10 -4.93 -4.06
C VAL A 58 -52.09 -5.92 -5.22
N THR A 59 -53.27 -6.19 -5.84
CA THR A 59 -53.37 -7.08 -7.00
C THR A 59 -52.55 -6.56 -8.18
N GLN A 60 -52.71 -5.26 -8.56
CA GLN A 60 -51.94 -4.68 -9.65
C GLN A 60 -50.41 -4.62 -9.41
N MET A 61 -49.98 -4.47 -8.17
CA MET A 61 -48.56 -4.55 -7.80
C MET A 61 -48.06 -5.98 -7.91
N SER A 62 -48.84 -6.95 -7.48
CA SER A 62 -48.54 -8.38 -7.64
C SER A 62 -48.38 -8.79 -9.09
N ASP A 63 -49.28 -8.32 -9.97
CA ASP A 63 -49.25 -8.58 -11.42
C ASP A 63 -47.95 -8.12 -12.08
N ILE A 64 -47.37 -7.02 -11.59
CA ILE A 64 -46.05 -6.55 -12.04
C ILE A 64 -44.89 -7.12 -11.25
N GLY A 65 -45.14 -8.07 -10.33
CA GLY A 65 -44.10 -8.75 -9.51
C GLY A 65 -43.47 -7.86 -8.44
N VAL A 66 -44.24 -6.94 -7.83
CA VAL A 66 -43.84 -6.10 -6.70
C VAL A 66 -44.55 -6.60 -5.45
N ARG A 67 -43.80 -6.97 -4.41
CA ARG A 67 -44.38 -7.38 -3.13
C ARG A 67 -44.93 -6.17 -2.38
N THR A 68 -46.06 -6.30 -1.72
CA THR A 68 -46.68 -5.23 -0.96
C THR A 68 -46.78 -5.52 0.52
N SER A 69 -46.64 -4.50 1.36
CA SER A 69 -46.76 -4.60 2.81
C SER A 69 -47.30 -3.32 3.41
N ALA A 70 -48.14 -3.47 4.44
CA ALA A 70 -48.63 -2.36 5.27
C ALA A 70 -47.75 -2.04 6.47
N SER A 71 -46.64 -2.77 6.66
CA SER A 71 -45.76 -2.63 7.82
C SER A 71 -44.56 -1.73 7.52
N PHE A 72 -44.40 -0.64 8.28
CA PHE A 72 -43.26 0.27 8.24
C PHE A 72 -42.02 -0.27 9.00
N LYS A 73 -41.92 -1.55 9.26
CA LYS A 73 -40.73 -2.12 9.90
C LYS A 73 -39.64 -2.29 8.81
N PRO A 74 -38.49 -1.62 8.92
CA PRO A 74 -37.35 -1.93 8.08
C PRO A 74 -36.92 -3.37 8.38
N ARG A 75 -37.08 -4.28 7.42
CA ARG A 75 -36.62 -5.65 7.56
C ARG A 75 -35.14 -5.71 7.18
N SER A 76 -34.36 -6.12 8.16
CA SER A 76 -32.96 -6.59 8.07
C SER A 76 -31.89 -5.66 7.48
N LYS A 77 -30.67 -5.81 7.95
CA LYS A 77 -29.44 -5.15 7.53
C LYS A 77 -29.01 -5.41 6.07
N TYR A 78 -29.74 -6.23 5.31
CA TYR A 78 -29.44 -6.51 3.91
C TYR A 78 -30.16 -5.49 3.02
N GLN A 79 -29.40 -4.52 2.52
CA GLN A 79 -29.87 -3.37 1.76
C GLN A 79 -30.04 -3.62 0.25
N ASP A 80 -30.04 -4.86 -0.21
CA ASP A 80 -30.03 -5.21 -1.64
C ASP A 80 -31.39 -5.02 -2.35
N HIS A 81 -32.42 -4.59 -1.63
CA HIS A 81 -33.78 -4.47 -2.18
C HIS A 81 -34.22 -3.02 -2.21
N ALA A 82 -34.41 -2.48 -3.42
CA ALA A 82 -35.02 -1.18 -3.60
C ALA A 82 -36.46 -1.19 -3.04
N ILE A 83 -36.71 -0.41 -1.98
CA ILE A 83 -37.98 -0.29 -1.32
C ILE A 83 -38.62 1.04 -1.72
N LEU A 84 -39.91 1.00 -2.15
CA LEU A 84 -40.70 2.20 -2.38
C LEU A 84 -41.71 2.34 -1.24
N TYR A 85 -41.69 3.48 -0.56
CA TYR A 85 -42.71 3.87 0.40
C TYR A 85 -43.79 4.73 -0.27
N LEU A 86 -45.07 4.41 -0.01
CA LEU A 86 -46.22 5.12 -0.50
C LEU A 86 -47.03 5.64 0.67
N THR A 87 -47.33 6.95 0.68
CA THR A 87 -48.22 7.58 1.67
C THR A 87 -49.05 8.65 1.03
N ASP A 88 -50.21 8.93 1.62
CA ASP A 88 -51.11 9.99 1.20
C ASP A 88 -51.20 11.05 2.30
N ILE A 89 -50.70 12.26 2.03
CA ILE A 89 -50.66 13.33 3.05
C ILE A 89 -52.05 13.80 3.47
N ASP A 90 -53.04 13.64 2.61
CA ASP A 90 -54.41 13.99 2.93
C ASP A 90 -55.03 13.10 4.01
N CYS A 91 -54.39 12.01 4.32
CA CYS A 91 -54.74 11.10 5.43
C CYS A 91 -54.16 11.58 6.77
N VAL A 92 -54.98 11.68 7.80
CA VAL A 92 -54.55 12.10 9.16
C VAL A 92 -53.44 11.25 9.72
N GLN A 93 -53.41 9.95 9.42
CA GLN A 93 -52.38 9.02 9.87
C GLN A 93 -51.03 9.23 9.20
N SER A 94 -50.98 9.92 8.07
CA SER A 94 -49.73 10.16 7.30
C SER A 94 -48.70 10.94 8.11
N LYS A 95 -49.11 11.86 8.98
CA LYS A 95 -48.24 12.64 9.85
C LYS A 95 -47.41 11.73 10.78
N ALA A 96 -48.06 10.73 11.40
CA ALA A 96 -47.40 9.77 12.28
C ALA A 96 -46.42 8.87 11.48
N VAL A 97 -46.80 8.47 10.28
CA VAL A 97 -45.98 7.69 9.35
C VAL A 97 -44.71 8.45 8.97
N ILE A 98 -44.83 9.70 8.53
CA ILE A 98 -43.71 10.55 8.12
C ILE A 98 -42.79 10.84 9.33
N SER A 99 -43.37 11.18 10.49
CA SER A 99 -42.63 11.41 11.72
C SER A 99 -41.82 10.18 12.15
N SER A 100 -42.43 8.98 12.11
CA SER A 100 -41.73 7.73 12.36
C SER A 100 -40.64 7.42 11.33
N ALA A 101 -40.88 7.74 10.07
CA ALA A 101 -39.90 7.56 9.00
C ALA A 101 -38.70 8.49 9.15
N LEU A 102 -38.94 9.74 9.57
CA LEU A 102 -37.85 10.69 9.87
C LEU A 102 -37.02 10.23 11.06
N ALA A 103 -37.65 9.75 12.13
CA ALA A 103 -36.96 9.24 13.32
C ALA A 103 -36.13 7.96 13.04
N LYS A 104 -36.54 7.17 12.03
CA LYS A 104 -35.83 5.93 11.60
C LYS A 104 -34.92 6.16 10.39
N GLU A 105 -34.72 7.38 9.96
CA GLU A 105 -33.84 7.75 8.86
C GLU A 105 -34.19 7.08 7.51
N LEU A 106 -35.47 6.83 7.25
CA LEU A 106 -35.93 6.11 6.08
C LEU A 106 -35.98 6.99 4.79
N PHE A 107 -35.41 8.19 4.80
CA PHE A 107 -35.30 9.05 3.61
C PHE A 107 -33.93 8.96 2.92
N GLN A 108 -33.06 8.02 3.34
CA GLN A 108 -31.75 7.79 2.74
C GLN A 108 -31.83 7.03 1.41
N PHE A 109 -30.75 7.03 0.64
CA PHE A 109 -30.60 6.51 -0.73
C PHE A 109 -31.17 5.12 -1.02
N THR A 110 -31.22 4.21 -0.08
CA THR A 110 -31.78 2.85 -0.30
C THR A 110 -33.30 2.85 -0.39
N TYR A 111 -33.94 3.91 0.05
CA TYR A 111 -35.38 4.03 0.13
C TYR A 111 -35.89 5.09 -0.83
N ARG A 112 -37.01 4.80 -1.51
CA ARG A 112 -37.70 5.70 -2.40
C ARG A 112 -39.06 6.05 -1.82
N TRP A 113 -39.49 7.27 -2.00
CA TRP A 113 -40.76 7.77 -1.48
C TRP A 113 -41.64 8.34 -2.58
N LEU A 114 -42.88 7.89 -2.61
CA LEU A 114 -43.94 8.51 -3.38
C LEU A 114 -45.01 9.00 -2.40
N ILE A 115 -45.16 10.32 -2.33
CA ILE A 115 -46.11 10.98 -1.46
C ILE A 115 -47.21 11.58 -2.33
N LEU A 116 -48.47 11.21 -2.09
CA LEU A 116 -49.64 11.76 -2.76
C LEU A 116 -50.17 12.94 -1.96
N VAL A 117 -50.65 13.98 -2.66
CA VAL A 117 -51.24 15.18 -2.04
C VAL A 117 -52.25 15.79 -3.00
N THR A 118 -53.39 16.30 -2.46
CA THR A 118 -54.36 17.02 -3.29
C THR A 118 -53.92 18.47 -3.53
N SER A 119 -53.31 19.13 -2.54
CA SER A 119 -52.75 20.48 -2.69
C SER A 119 -51.63 20.67 -1.67
N LEU A 120 -50.47 21.13 -2.14
CA LEU A 120 -49.30 21.42 -1.28
C LEU A 120 -49.60 22.53 -0.26
N ASP A 121 -50.43 23.49 -0.61
CA ASP A 121 -50.74 24.64 0.24
C ASP A 121 -51.67 24.30 1.41
N ARG A 122 -52.50 23.27 1.29
CA ARG A 122 -53.44 22.86 2.33
C ARG A 122 -52.82 22.04 3.45
N GLN A 123 -51.68 21.35 3.19
CA GLN A 123 -51.08 20.42 4.12
C GLN A 123 -49.76 20.96 4.73
N GLN A 124 -49.75 22.24 5.14
CA GLN A 124 -48.56 22.94 5.63
C GLN A 124 -47.90 22.24 6.84
N SER A 125 -48.70 21.62 7.74
CA SER A 125 -48.15 20.97 8.96
C SER A 125 -47.30 19.75 8.64
N THR A 126 -47.72 18.87 7.74
CA THR A 126 -46.96 17.66 7.34
C THR A 126 -45.83 18.01 6.40
N MET A 127 -46.03 18.97 5.49
CA MET A 127 -44.98 19.49 4.62
C MET A 127 -43.87 20.19 5.42
N SER A 128 -44.22 20.86 6.53
CA SER A 128 -43.21 21.48 7.41
C SER A 128 -42.29 20.43 8.08
N LEU A 129 -42.79 19.23 8.38
CA LEU A 129 -41.97 18.14 8.89
C LEU A 129 -40.97 17.66 7.84
N LEU A 130 -41.38 17.49 6.59
CA LEU A 130 -40.48 17.13 5.49
C LEU A 130 -39.46 18.24 5.21
N LYS A 131 -39.89 19.52 5.24
CA LYS A 131 -38.99 20.67 5.07
C LYS A 131 -37.95 20.82 6.18
N LYS A 132 -38.23 20.40 7.40
CA LYS A 132 -37.32 20.44 8.54
C LYS A 132 -36.52 19.14 8.71
N GLY A 133 -37.01 18.03 8.17
CA GLY A 133 -36.41 16.71 8.30
C GLY A 133 -35.15 16.50 7.45
N PRO A 134 -34.42 15.38 7.66
CA PRO A 134 -33.22 15.02 6.93
C PRO A 134 -33.54 14.43 5.54
N VAL A 135 -34.24 15.19 4.72
CA VAL A 135 -34.48 14.88 3.29
C VAL A 135 -33.33 15.50 2.49
N LEU A 136 -32.22 14.77 2.40
CA LEU A 136 -30.96 15.26 1.85
C LEU A 136 -30.84 15.01 0.34
N VAL A 137 -29.68 15.34 -0.20
CA VAL A 137 -29.41 15.27 -1.64
C VAL A 137 -29.46 13.84 -2.21
N ASP A 138 -29.25 12.84 -1.38
CA ASP A 138 -29.34 11.41 -1.69
C ASP A 138 -30.77 10.83 -1.57
N SER A 139 -31.72 11.57 -0.96
CA SER A 139 -33.09 11.13 -0.77
C SER A 139 -33.86 11.08 -2.12
N ASP A 140 -34.49 9.97 -2.47
CA ASP A 140 -35.38 9.88 -3.63
C ASP A 140 -36.84 10.08 -3.18
N LEU A 141 -37.18 11.34 -2.95
CA LEU A 141 -38.52 11.77 -2.53
C LEU A 141 -39.25 12.45 -3.68
N VAL A 142 -40.40 11.90 -4.02
CA VAL A 142 -41.32 12.46 -5.02
C VAL A 142 -42.66 12.78 -4.37
N VAL A 143 -43.11 14.01 -4.52
CA VAL A 143 -44.46 14.44 -4.13
C VAL A 143 -45.28 14.58 -5.39
N ALA A 144 -46.39 13.84 -5.48
CA ALA A 144 -47.33 13.85 -6.58
C ALA A 144 -48.58 14.66 -6.20
N GLU A 145 -48.67 15.88 -6.70
CA GLU A 145 -49.79 16.78 -6.51
C GLU A 145 -50.91 16.42 -7.48
N ARG A 146 -52.07 16.14 -6.94
CA ARG A 146 -53.24 15.69 -7.71
C ARG A 146 -54.15 16.85 -8.06
N THR A 147 -54.40 17.10 -9.35
CA THR A 147 -55.36 18.04 -9.84
C THR A 147 -56.37 17.29 -10.72
N GLY A 148 -57.53 16.92 -10.13
CA GLY A 148 -58.52 16.10 -10.85
C GLY A 148 -57.99 14.70 -11.20
N ASN A 149 -57.85 14.40 -12.48
CA ASN A 149 -57.30 13.15 -13.00
C ASN A 149 -55.80 13.23 -13.35
N HIS A 150 -55.17 14.38 -13.15
CA HIS A 150 -53.79 14.63 -13.48
C HIS A 150 -52.94 14.60 -12.23
N PHE A 151 -51.67 14.23 -12.39
CA PHE A 151 -50.65 14.31 -11.31
C PHE A 151 -49.47 15.12 -11.80
N LYS A 152 -49.04 16.10 -10.99
CA LYS A 152 -47.80 16.84 -11.15
C LYS A 152 -46.79 16.26 -10.17
N MET A 153 -45.68 15.71 -10.66
CA MET A 153 -44.64 15.10 -9.84
C MET A 153 -43.52 16.09 -9.56
N LEU A 154 -43.23 16.30 -8.29
CA LEU A 154 -42.17 17.18 -7.80
C LEU A 154 -41.15 16.38 -7.01
N GLU A 155 -39.87 16.53 -7.31
CA GLU A 155 -38.79 16.02 -6.47
C GLU A 155 -38.40 17.06 -5.44
N MET A 156 -38.17 16.62 -4.20
CA MET A 156 -37.81 17.49 -3.10
C MET A 156 -36.53 16.96 -2.41
N HIS A 157 -35.60 17.87 -2.16
CA HIS A 157 -34.38 17.56 -1.42
C HIS A 157 -33.77 18.83 -0.83
N ARG A 158 -32.81 18.64 0.12
CA ARG A 158 -32.00 19.72 0.69
C ARG A 158 -30.53 19.46 0.38
N PRO A 159 -29.70 20.46 0.10
CA PRO A 159 -28.27 20.28 -0.12
C PRO A 159 -27.54 19.80 1.15
N GLY A 160 -28.09 20.06 2.33
CA GLY A 160 -27.62 19.62 3.62
C GLY A 160 -28.60 19.99 4.73
N LEU A 161 -28.32 19.60 5.97
CA LEU A 161 -29.23 19.74 7.13
C LEU A 161 -29.73 21.19 7.34
N ASN A 162 -28.86 22.16 7.12
CA ASN A 162 -29.18 23.58 7.28
C ASN A 162 -29.55 24.29 5.97
N GLY A 163 -29.60 23.56 4.85
CA GLY A 163 -29.95 24.12 3.54
C GLY A 163 -31.44 24.32 3.34
N SER A 164 -31.85 25.17 2.41
CA SER A 164 -33.24 25.34 2.00
C SER A 164 -33.72 24.12 1.19
N MET A 165 -35.01 23.83 1.28
CA MET A 165 -35.64 22.78 0.48
C MET A 165 -35.72 23.20 -0.99
N ILE A 166 -35.13 22.41 -1.87
CA ILE A 166 -35.18 22.57 -3.31
C ILE A 166 -36.30 21.68 -3.86
N THR A 167 -37.16 22.26 -4.69
CA THR A 167 -38.23 21.54 -5.35
C THR A 167 -38.04 21.63 -6.85
N THR A 168 -37.94 20.48 -7.53
CA THR A 168 -37.74 20.40 -8.98
C THR A 168 -38.85 19.57 -9.62
N LEU A 169 -39.28 19.98 -10.83
CA LEU A 169 -40.27 19.24 -11.58
C LEU A 169 -39.72 17.93 -12.10
N ARG A 170 -40.40 16.82 -11.78
CA ARG A 170 -40.06 15.48 -12.29
C ARG A 170 -40.83 15.12 -13.54
N GLY A 171 -42.08 15.53 -13.61
CA GLY A 171 -42.96 15.23 -14.75
C GLY A 171 -44.43 15.35 -14.43
N TYR A 172 -45.25 14.87 -15.36
CA TYR A 172 -46.70 14.90 -15.29
C TYR A 172 -47.30 13.55 -15.64
N TYR A 173 -48.51 13.31 -15.14
CA TYR A 173 -49.32 12.19 -15.54
C TYR A 173 -50.71 12.71 -15.98
N ASN A 174 -51.09 12.34 -17.19
CA ASN A 174 -52.43 12.62 -17.79
C ASN A 174 -52.86 11.40 -18.62
N GLY A 175 -53.14 10.26 -17.94
CA GLY A 175 -53.37 8.99 -18.63
C GLY A 175 -52.08 8.30 -19.10
N SER A 176 -51.09 9.05 -19.52
CA SER A 176 -49.70 8.61 -19.75
C SER A 176 -48.72 9.34 -18.84
N LEU A 177 -47.60 8.74 -18.53
CA LEU A 177 -46.56 9.33 -17.65
C LEU A 177 -45.49 9.97 -18.52
N VAL A 178 -45.28 11.28 -18.34
CA VAL A 178 -44.23 12.06 -19.01
C VAL A 178 -43.16 12.43 -17.98
N ASP A 179 -41.94 11.95 -18.17
CA ASP A 179 -40.78 12.25 -17.34
C ASP A 179 -39.95 13.37 -18.00
N VAL A 180 -39.83 14.52 -17.35
CA VAL A 180 -39.12 15.71 -17.88
C VAL A 180 -37.71 15.88 -17.27
N ARG A 181 -37.24 14.90 -16.50
CA ARG A 181 -35.93 14.99 -15.91
C ARG A 181 -34.83 14.97 -16.98
N PRO A 182 -33.84 15.89 -16.91
CA PRO A 182 -32.71 15.90 -17.85
C PRO A 182 -31.85 14.64 -17.77
N HIS A 183 -31.75 14.06 -16.57
CA HIS A 183 -31.02 12.81 -16.30
C HIS A 183 -31.79 11.94 -15.32
N ARG A 184 -31.80 10.63 -15.54
CA ARG A 184 -32.40 9.66 -14.58
C ARG A 184 -31.57 9.49 -13.31
N GLU A 185 -30.28 9.66 -13.41
CA GLU A 185 -29.35 9.51 -12.29
C GLU A 185 -29.47 10.68 -11.32
N LEU A 186 -29.71 10.36 -10.06
CA LEU A 186 -29.97 11.32 -8.99
C LEU A 186 -28.84 12.31 -8.80
N TYR A 187 -27.59 11.81 -8.76
CA TYR A 187 -26.39 12.61 -8.56
C TYR A 187 -26.10 13.59 -9.72
N ARG A 188 -26.45 13.24 -10.97
CA ARG A 188 -26.24 14.15 -12.11
C ARG A 188 -27.18 15.34 -12.05
N ARG A 189 -28.47 15.15 -11.71
CA ARG A 189 -29.43 16.24 -11.66
C ARG A 189 -29.35 17.11 -10.42
N ARG A 190 -28.74 16.58 -9.33
CA ARG A 190 -28.56 17.30 -8.06
C ARG A 190 -27.12 17.70 -7.79
N ARG A 191 -26.34 17.89 -8.84
CA ARG A 191 -24.90 18.20 -8.74
C ARG A 191 -24.61 19.50 -7.99
N ASN A 192 -25.50 20.51 -8.10
CA ASN A 192 -25.29 21.81 -7.50
C ASN A 192 -25.70 21.80 -6.01
N MET A 193 -24.75 21.96 -5.12
CA MET A 193 -24.94 22.05 -3.67
C MET A 193 -25.27 23.47 -3.20
N MET A 194 -25.39 24.44 -4.12
CA MET A 194 -25.75 25.85 -3.83
C MET A 194 -24.91 26.51 -2.73
N GLY A 195 -23.63 26.29 -2.75
CA GLY A 195 -22.67 26.84 -1.75
C GLY A 195 -22.75 26.20 -0.37
N HIS A 196 -23.47 25.05 -0.23
CA HIS A 196 -23.56 24.38 1.08
C HIS A 196 -22.17 24.02 1.62
N PRO A 197 -21.87 24.32 2.89
CA PRO A 197 -20.56 24.04 3.48
C PRO A 197 -20.38 22.54 3.73
N ILE A 198 -19.23 22.00 3.31
CA ILE A 198 -18.76 20.66 3.64
C ILE A 198 -17.50 20.80 4.47
N THR A 199 -17.50 20.23 5.66
CA THR A 199 -16.36 20.30 6.59
C THR A 199 -15.44 19.12 6.37
N MET A 200 -14.14 19.40 6.16
CA MET A 200 -13.12 18.38 5.92
C MET A 200 -12.04 18.44 6.99
N SER A 201 -11.72 17.28 7.60
CA SER A 201 -10.62 17.16 8.54
C SER A 201 -9.35 16.72 7.81
N HIS A 202 -8.29 17.51 7.97
CA HIS A 202 -6.97 17.27 7.39
C HIS A 202 -5.97 16.84 8.46
N VAL A 203 -5.14 15.84 8.13
CA VAL A 203 -4.06 15.42 9.02
C VAL A 203 -2.77 16.10 8.59
N ILE A 204 -2.18 16.86 9.50
CA ILE A 204 -0.89 17.55 9.35
C ILE A 204 0.03 17.04 10.44
N GLN A 205 1.13 16.37 10.06
CA GLN A 205 2.07 15.76 10.99
C GLN A 205 3.50 16.28 10.85
N ASP A 206 3.92 16.57 9.61
CA ASP A 206 5.32 16.85 9.33
C ASP A 206 5.70 18.33 9.58
N SER A 207 4.82 19.28 9.20
CA SER A 207 5.10 20.71 9.33
C SER A 207 3.83 21.54 9.56
N ASN A 208 3.85 22.37 10.59
CA ASN A 208 2.76 23.33 10.85
C ASN A 208 2.59 24.36 9.72
N ASN A 209 3.65 24.64 8.95
CA ASN A 209 3.61 25.54 7.79
C ASN A 209 2.67 25.03 6.70
N THR A 210 2.41 23.72 6.66
CA THR A 210 1.47 23.12 5.71
C THR A 210 0.09 23.79 5.76
N ARG A 211 -0.38 24.26 6.93
CA ARG A 211 -1.64 25.01 7.07
C ARG A 211 -1.67 26.29 6.24
N VAL A 212 -0.53 26.96 6.10
CA VAL A 212 -0.40 28.20 5.32
C VAL A 212 -0.27 27.91 3.84
N HIS A 213 0.40 26.81 3.48
CA HIS A 213 0.64 26.41 2.09
C HIS A 213 -0.59 25.80 1.41
N LEU A 214 -1.46 25.08 2.16
CA LEU A 214 -2.64 24.44 1.61
C LEU A 214 -3.57 25.42 0.87
N PRO A 215 -4.04 26.54 1.47
CA PRO A 215 -4.94 27.47 0.77
C PRO A 215 -4.30 28.15 -0.44
N LYS A 216 -2.98 28.41 -0.36
CA LYS A 216 -2.21 29.04 -1.45
C LYS A 216 -1.92 28.10 -2.60
N GLU A 217 -1.99 26.77 -2.36
CA GLU A 217 -1.58 25.75 -3.32
C GLU A 217 -0.19 25.99 -3.91
N ASP A 218 0.68 26.62 -3.13
CA ASP A 218 2.06 26.83 -3.52
C ASP A 218 2.84 25.50 -3.53
N ARG A 219 4.01 25.49 -4.16
CA ARG A 219 4.86 24.32 -4.26
C ARG A 219 5.98 24.30 -3.21
N LEU A 220 5.83 25.08 -2.16
CA LEU A 220 6.83 25.15 -1.10
C LEU A 220 6.70 23.95 -0.17
N GLU A 221 7.82 23.52 0.36
CA GLU A 221 7.90 22.43 1.34
C GLU A 221 7.13 21.16 0.95
N LEU A 222 7.19 20.76 -0.35
CA LEU A 222 6.48 19.58 -0.85
C LEU A 222 6.94 18.26 -0.20
N GLN A 223 8.09 18.23 0.47
CA GLN A 223 8.58 17.09 1.24
C GLN A 223 7.75 16.81 2.50
N TYR A 224 7.01 17.81 3.00
CA TYR A 224 6.17 17.68 4.18
C TYR A 224 4.70 17.56 3.78
N ASP A 225 3.99 16.62 4.40
CA ASP A 225 2.55 16.39 4.21
C ASP A 225 2.10 16.35 2.74
N SER A 226 2.93 15.82 1.84
CA SER A 226 2.71 15.80 0.39
C SER A 226 1.38 15.13 0.00
N ILE A 227 1.02 14.06 0.71
CA ILE A 227 -0.23 13.33 0.50
C ILE A 227 -1.43 14.18 0.92
N THR A 228 -1.32 14.88 2.05
CA THR A 228 -2.38 15.82 2.51
C THR A 228 -2.58 16.94 1.50
N LYS A 229 -1.49 17.49 0.92
CA LYS A 229 -1.56 18.50 -0.14
C LYS A 229 -2.23 17.98 -1.41
N ALA A 230 -1.92 16.74 -1.81
CA ALA A 230 -2.57 16.10 -2.96
C ALA A 230 -4.07 15.88 -2.71
N CYS A 231 -4.45 15.39 -1.52
CA CYS A 231 -5.85 15.19 -1.14
C CYS A 231 -6.62 16.51 -1.02
N TRP A 232 -5.99 17.57 -0.50
CA TRP A 232 -6.55 18.92 -0.47
C TRP A 232 -6.93 19.40 -1.89
N SER A 233 -5.97 19.32 -2.82
CA SER A 233 -6.20 19.78 -4.20
C SER A 233 -7.33 18.99 -4.88
N ALA A 234 -7.39 17.67 -4.66
CA ALA A 234 -8.47 16.84 -5.18
C ALA A 234 -9.84 17.23 -4.58
N ALA A 235 -9.90 17.43 -3.26
CA ALA A 235 -11.13 17.82 -2.57
C ALA A 235 -11.62 19.21 -2.99
N LYS A 236 -10.72 20.18 -3.12
CA LYS A 236 -11.04 21.54 -3.57
C LYS A 236 -11.67 21.52 -4.95
N ILE A 237 -11.04 20.83 -5.91
CA ILE A 237 -11.63 20.67 -7.26
C ILE A 237 -12.99 19.96 -7.18
N GLY A 238 -13.10 18.93 -6.32
CA GLY A 238 -14.38 18.25 -6.09
C GLY A 238 -15.47 19.18 -5.58
N PHE A 239 -15.17 20.05 -4.62
CA PHE A 239 -16.12 21.04 -4.09
C PHE A 239 -16.52 22.08 -5.13
N GLU A 240 -15.57 22.56 -5.92
CA GLU A 240 -15.85 23.45 -7.06
C GLU A 240 -16.79 22.79 -8.08
N MET A 241 -16.58 21.50 -8.39
CA MET A 241 -17.41 20.74 -9.33
C MET A 241 -18.86 20.62 -8.87
N ILE A 242 -19.15 20.63 -7.58
CA ILE A 242 -20.52 20.55 -7.03
C ILE A 242 -21.04 21.89 -6.49
N ASN A 243 -20.31 22.96 -6.67
CA ASN A 243 -20.63 24.26 -6.09
C ASN A 243 -20.88 24.16 -4.57
N ALA A 244 -19.93 23.53 -3.84
CA ALA A 244 -19.91 23.46 -2.38
C ALA A 244 -18.82 24.36 -1.81
N THR A 245 -19.00 24.83 -0.58
CA THR A 245 -17.98 25.62 0.15
C THR A 245 -17.21 24.72 1.11
N GLY A 246 -15.90 24.58 0.93
CA GLY A 246 -15.05 23.81 1.84
C GLY A 246 -14.81 24.52 3.15
N ARG A 247 -15.06 23.86 4.27
CA ARG A 247 -14.60 24.25 5.61
C ARG A 247 -13.53 23.25 6.06
N TYR A 248 -12.47 23.71 6.70
CA TYR A 248 -11.33 22.88 6.99
C TYR A 248 -10.99 22.92 8.46
N ILE A 249 -10.81 21.73 9.05
CA ILE A 249 -10.28 21.54 10.39
C ILE A 249 -9.01 20.71 10.31
N TYR A 250 -8.12 20.84 11.29
CA TYR A 250 -6.82 20.20 11.25
C TYR A 250 -6.63 19.32 12.46
N SER A 251 -6.29 18.06 12.22
CA SER A 251 -5.94 17.07 13.21
C SER A 251 -4.47 16.69 13.10
N TYR A 252 -3.83 16.43 14.22
CA TYR A 252 -2.44 15.97 14.26
C TYR A 252 -2.32 14.46 13.96
N ARG A 253 -3.39 13.68 14.19
CA ARG A 253 -3.41 12.22 14.09
C ARG A 253 -4.47 11.74 13.11
N TYR A 254 -4.18 10.61 12.44
CA TYR A 254 -5.18 9.92 11.61
C TYR A 254 -6.34 9.38 12.45
N GLY A 255 -6.04 8.89 13.65
CA GLY A 255 -7.03 8.37 14.60
C GLY A 255 -6.93 6.87 14.83
N TYR A 256 -6.84 6.54 16.10
CA TYR A 256 -6.76 5.18 16.62
C TYR A 256 -7.74 5.04 17.78
N LYS A 257 -8.18 3.79 18.01
CA LYS A 257 -9.07 3.48 19.13
C LYS A 257 -8.21 3.17 20.36
N VAL A 258 -8.24 4.06 21.35
CA VAL A 258 -7.53 3.91 22.63
C VAL A 258 -8.58 3.89 23.74
N ASN A 259 -8.58 2.86 24.57
CA ASN A 259 -9.56 2.69 25.66
C ASN A 259 -11.02 2.81 25.19
N GLY A 260 -11.35 2.32 24.00
CA GLY A 260 -12.69 2.37 23.44
C GLY A 260 -13.06 3.70 22.75
N GLN A 261 -12.26 4.74 22.88
CA GLN A 261 -12.50 6.06 22.28
C GLN A 261 -11.64 6.26 21.03
N TRP A 262 -12.19 6.92 20.02
CA TRP A 262 -11.47 7.35 18.83
C TRP A 262 -10.71 8.64 19.07
N SER A 263 -9.54 8.76 18.45
CA SER A 263 -8.71 9.97 18.48
C SER A 263 -8.56 10.57 17.07
N GLY A 264 -8.03 11.80 16.97
CA GLY A 264 -7.64 12.45 15.74
C GLY A 264 -8.77 12.61 14.70
N MET A 265 -8.45 12.55 13.42
CA MET A 265 -9.38 12.73 12.31
C MET A 265 -10.58 11.76 12.37
N ILE A 266 -10.37 10.50 12.75
CA ILE A 266 -11.48 9.55 12.92
C ILE A 266 -12.43 9.98 14.04
N ALA A 267 -11.92 10.58 15.13
CA ALA A 267 -12.77 11.14 16.18
C ALA A 267 -13.56 12.37 15.67
N ASP A 268 -12.96 13.21 14.85
CA ASP A 268 -13.67 14.36 14.25
C ASP A 268 -14.85 13.88 13.39
N LEU A 269 -14.65 12.81 12.62
CA LEU A 269 -15.69 12.17 11.81
C LEU A 269 -16.75 11.51 12.70
N TYR A 270 -16.33 10.70 13.66
CA TYR A 270 -17.23 9.96 14.57
C TYR A 270 -18.12 10.89 15.39
N ASN A 271 -17.58 12.04 15.83
CA ASN A 271 -18.30 13.06 16.60
C ASN A 271 -19.04 14.09 15.73
N ASN A 272 -19.16 13.87 14.42
CA ASN A 272 -19.83 14.77 13.47
C ASN A 272 -19.24 16.21 13.44
N LYS A 273 -17.95 16.38 13.76
CA LYS A 273 -17.23 17.65 13.62
C LYS A 273 -16.77 17.88 12.18
N ALA A 274 -16.57 16.81 11.42
CA ALA A 274 -16.23 16.83 10.00
C ALA A 274 -17.13 15.87 9.23
N ASP A 275 -17.41 16.23 7.98
CA ASP A 275 -18.17 15.42 7.04
C ASP A 275 -17.28 14.45 6.27
N MET A 276 -16.04 14.83 6.03
CA MET A 276 -15.06 14.01 5.33
C MET A 276 -13.65 14.23 5.89
N GLY A 277 -12.79 13.27 5.66
CA GLY A 277 -11.39 13.31 6.05
C GLY A 277 -10.47 13.17 4.85
N THR A 278 -9.22 13.61 5.03
CA THR A 278 -8.15 13.34 4.06
C THR A 278 -7.67 11.89 4.17
N ASN A 279 -6.55 11.66 3.56
CA ASN A 279 -5.80 10.41 3.54
C ASN A 279 -5.87 9.61 4.84
N CYS A 280 -6.21 8.34 4.72
CA CYS A 280 -6.17 7.43 5.86
C CYS A 280 -5.85 6.02 5.39
N VAL A 281 -5.03 5.33 6.18
CA VAL A 281 -4.79 3.91 6.00
C VAL A 281 -6.08 3.14 6.28
N ILE A 282 -6.40 2.18 5.42
CA ILE A 282 -7.57 1.31 5.60
C ILE A 282 -7.25 0.29 6.71
N PHE A 283 -7.89 0.46 7.86
CA PHE A 283 -7.86 -0.51 8.95
C PHE A 283 -9.24 -1.11 9.17
N ARG A 284 -9.26 -2.40 9.50
CA ARG A 284 -10.50 -3.16 9.72
C ARG A 284 -11.39 -2.51 10.77
N ASP A 285 -10.81 -2.04 11.86
CA ASP A 285 -11.54 -1.45 13.00
C ASP A 285 -12.28 -0.15 12.64
N ARG A 286 -11.90 0.49 11.54
CA ARG A 286 -12.52 1.74 11.06
C ARG A 286 -13.76 1.53 10.19
N TYR A 287 -13.97 0.32 9.63
CA TYR A 287 -15.13 0.05 8.77
C TYR A 287 -16.48 0.22 9.47
N ASP A 288 -16.50 0.08 10.81
CA ASP A 288 -17.73 0.26 11.58
C ASP A 288 -18.14 1.74 11.72
N VAL A 289 -17.21 2.67 11.50
CA VAL A 289 -17.43 4.10 11.76
C VAL A 289 -17.25 4.99 10.54
N VAL A 290 -16.51 4.54 9.52
CA VAL A 290 -16.26 5.33 8.32
C VAL A 290 -16.40 4.50 7.05
N THR A 291 -16.75 5.17 5.97
CA THR A 291 -16.80 4.59 4.62
C THR A 291 -15.70 5.22 3.77
N TYR A 292 -14.96 4.37 3.05
CA TYR A 292 -13.88 4.81 2.17
C TYR A 292 -14.41 5.13 0.78
N THR A 293 -13.92 6.21 0.18
CA THR A 293 -14.21 6.60 -1.21
C THR A 293 -13.11 6.10 -2.16
N ASP A 294 -13.15 6.55 -3.40
CA ASP A 294 -12.09 6.26 -4.38
C ASP A 294 -10.73 6.83 -3.97
N LEU A 295 -9.70 6.19 -4.46
CA LEU A 295 -8.30 6.39 -4.13
C LEU A 295 -7.75 7.65 -4.81
N VAL A 296 -7.28 8.64 -4.07
CA VAL A 296 -6.70 9.87 -4.62
C VAL A 296 -5.22 9.68 -4.98
N ALA A 297 -4.42 9.13 -4.06
CA ALA A 297 -2.97 8.98 -4.24
C ALA A 297 -2.47 7.65 -3.64
N PRO A 298 -1.50 6.97 -4.28
CA PRO A 298 -0.89 5.78 -3.72
C PRO A 298 -0.02 6.15 -2.51
N MET A 299 -0.19 5.43 -1.41
CA MET A 299 0.64 5.54 -0.23
C MET A 299 1.30 4.18 0.02
N ARG A 300 2.62 4.11 -0.08
CA ARG A 300 3.39 2.88 0.16
C ARG A 300 4.24 3.04 1.40
N MET A 301 4.06 2.17 2.37
CA MET A 301 4.91 2.06 3.55
C MET A 301 5.87 0.89 3.36
N LEU A 302 7.16 1.19 3.36
CA LEU A 302 8.19 0.21 3.02
C LEU A 302 9.53 0.56 3.70
N PHE A 303 10.42 -0.41 3.75
CA PHE A 303 11.80 -0.16 4.10
C PHE A 303 12.56 0.33 2.87
N ILE A 304 13.25 1.46 3.02
CA ILE A 304 14.12 2.04 2.02
C ILE A 304 15.56 1.95 2.55
N TYR A 305 16.45 1.42 1.74
CA TYR A 305 17.85 1.22 2.12
C TYR A 305 18.74 1.24 0.87
N ARG A 306 20.03 1.42 1.09
CA ARG A 306 21.04 1.20 0.07
C ARG A 306 21.51 -0.24 0.14
N GLN A 307 21.61 -0.92 -1.01
CA GLN A 307 22.14 -2.30 -1.03
C GLN A 307 23.55 -2.32 -0.44
N PRO A 308 23.84 -3.24 0.48
CA PRO A 308 25.20 -3.38 1.01
C PRO A 308 26.16 -3.79 -0.11
N PRO A 309 27.45 -3.40 -0.03
CA PRO A 309 28.46 -3.88 -0.97
C PRO A 309 28.54 -5.42 -0.93
N LEU A 310 28.86 -6.02 -2.07
CA LEU A 310 28.91 -7.48 -2.22
C LEU A 310 29.91 -8.13 -1.22
N ALA A 311 31.02 -7.47 -0.96
CA ALA A 311 32.04 -7.90 -0.01
C ALA A 311 31.52 -8.08 1.43
N TYR A 312 30.46 -7.38 1.80
CA TYR A 312 29.86 -7.48 3.13
C TYR A 312 29.01 -8.75 3.32
N VAL A 313 28.50 -9.30 2.23
CA VAL A 313 27.56 -10.43 2.22
C VAL A 313 28.24 -11.74 1.85
N ALA A 314 29.23 -11.68 0.98
CA ALA A 314 29.92 -12.86 0.45
C ALA A 314 31.44 -12.64 0.40
N ASN A 315 32.21 -13.75 0.42
CA ASN A 315 33.65 -13.68 0.21
C ASN A 315 33.96 -13.39 -1.27
N VAL A 316 34.23 -12.12 -1.58
CA VAL A 316 34.50 -11.64 -2.93
C VAL A 316 35.68 -12.36 -3.57
N PHE A 317 36.70 -12.78 -2.78
CA PHE A 317 37.90 -13.46 -3.29
C PHE A 317 37.63 -14.89 -3.78
N TYR A 318 36.53 -15.51 -3.33
CA TYR A 318 36.14 -16.86 -3.78
C TYR A 318 35.25 -16.82 -5.02
N LEU A 319 34.48 -15.75 -5.21
CA LEU A 319 33.44 -15.62 -6.23
C LEU A 319 33.93 -15.53 -7.69
N PRO A 320 35.18 -15.04 -8.00
CA PRO A 320 35.65 -14.94 -9.41
C PRO A 320 35.57 -16.23 -10.19
N PHE A 321 35.74 -17.38 -9.51
CA PHE A 321 35.63 -18.68 -10.13
C PHE A 321 34.55 -19.56 -9.45
N SER A 322 33.90 -20.40 -10.25
CA SER A 322 32.97 -21.39 -9.72
C SER A 322 33.72 -22.47 -8.92
N THR A 323 33.04 -23.15 -8.00
CA THR A 323 33.62 -24.26 -7.20
C THR A 323 34.26 -25.32 -8.07
N ARG A 324 33.70 -25.63 -9.26
CA ARG A 324 34.26 -26.58 -10.20
C ARG A 324 35.62 -26.13 -10.74
N VAL A 325 35.75 -24.84 -11.06
CA VAL A 325 37.03 -24.26 -11.55
C VAL A 325 38.07 -24.30 -10.45
N TRP A 326 37.74 -23.96 -9.20
CA TRP A 326 38.65 -24.09 -8.06
C TRP A 326 39.16 -25.51 -7.87
N ILE A 327 38.28 -26.51 -7.94
CA ILE A 327 38.65 -27.92 -7.86
C ILE A 327 39.59 -28.30 -9.04
N THR A 328 39.28 -27.89 -10.24
CA THR A 328 40.12 -28.15 -11.42
C THR A 328 41.52 -27.55 -11.27
N ILE A 329 41.61 -26.29 -10.81
CA ILE A 329 42.89 -25.63 -10.54
C ILE A 329 43.68 -26.45 -9.49
N ALA A 330 43.07 -26.86 -8.39
CA ALA A 330 43.71 -27.65 -7.36
C ALA A 330 44.24 -29.01 -7.87
N VAL A 331 43.42 -29.71 -8.69
CA VAL A 331 43.85 -30.99 -9.30
C VAL A 331 44.97 -30.78 -10.31
N CYS A 332 44.91 -29.79 -11.19
CA CYS A 332 45.94 -29.49 -12.16
C CYS A 332 47.28 -29.11 -11.49
N THR A 333 47.22 -28.29 -10.43
CA THR A 333 48.42 -27.90 -9.65
C THR A 333 49.03 -29.10 -8.92
N ALA A 334 48.22 -30.01 -8.36
CA ALA A 334 48.70 -31.26 -7.76
C ALA A 334 49.37 -32.17 -8.78
N ILE A 335 48.76 -32.35 -9.98
CA ILE A 335 49.40 -33.13 -11.08
C ILE A 335 50.72 -32.50 -11.51
N ALA A 336 50.76 -31.14 -11.65
CA ALA A 336 52.00 -30.44 -12.00
C ALA A 336 53.10 -30.63 -10.93
N THR A 337 52.75 -30.60 -9.66
CA THR A 337 53.70 -30.86 -8.57
C THR A 337 54.27 -32.27 -8.64
N VAL A 338 53.43 -33.29 -8.88
CA VAL A 338 53.88 -34.68 -9.01
C VAL A 338 54.77 -34.85 -10.24
N THR A 339 54.42 -34.26 -11.38
CA THR A 339 55.24 -34.35 -12.60
C THR A 339 56.58 -33.64 -12.45
N LEU A 340 56.66 -32.50 -11.79
CA LEU A 340 57.90 -31.79 -11.47
C LEU A 340 58.75 -32.57 -10.48
N TYR A 341 58.16 -33.22 -9.47
CA TYR A 341 58.84 -34.09 -8.54
C TYR A 341 59.49 -35.29 -9.26
N LEU A 342 58.74 -35.97 -10.16
CA LEU A 342 59.25 -37.07 -10.95
C LEU A 342 60.36 -36.63 -11.89
N ALA A 343 60.22 -35.49 -12.56
CA ALA A 343 61.25 -34.92 -13.41
C ALA A 343 62.55 -34.60 -12.65
N GLY A 344 62.43 -34.00 -11.44
CA GLY A 344 63.58 -33.74 -10.55
C GLY A 344 64.27 -35.01 -10.10
N LYS A 345 63.53 -36.08 -9.75
CA LYS A 345 64.11 -37.39 -9.41
C LYS A 345 64.89 -37.99 -10.57
N VAL A 346 64.33 -37.98 -11.78
CA VAL A 346 65.02 -38.49 -12.98
C VAL A 346 66.28 -37.68 -13.29
N GLU A 347 66.20 -36.37 -13.13
CA GLU A 347 67.34 -35.47 -13.34
C GLU A 347 68.49 -35.76 -12.36
N LEU A 348 68.20 -35.95 -11.08
CA LEU A 348 69.15 -36.26 -10.05
C LEU A 348 69.92 -37.62 -10.34
N VAL A 349 69.18 -38.64 -10.76
CA VAL A 349 69.76 -39.96 -11.11
C VAL A 349 70.66 -39.85 -12.35
N LEU A 350 70.33 -39.03 -13.32
CA LEU A 350 71.08 -38.92 -14.57
C LEU A 350 72.25 -37.96 -14.55
N THR A 351 72.31 -36.96 -13.66
CA THR A 351 73.33 -35.89 -13.72
C THR A 351 74.40 -35.95 -12.60
N LYS A 352 74.18 -36.61 -11.47
CA LYS A 352 75.11 -36.73 -10.33
C LYS A 352 75.80 -35.45 -9.80
N VAL A 353 75.44 -34.28 -10.32
CA VAL A 353 75.99 -32.97 -9.98
C VAL A 353 74.94 -32.11 -9.28
N THR A 354 75.15 -31.76 -8.05
CA THR A 354 74.33 -30.84 -7.29
C THR A 354 74.91 -29.44 -7.31
N SER A 355 74.27 -28.51 -7.92
CA SER A 355 74.52 -27.08 -7.75
C SER A 355 73.43 -26.47 -6.84
N GLN A 356 73.75 -25.43 -6.09
CA GLN A 356 72.82 -24.80 -5.13
C GLN A 356 71.51 -24.28 -5.77
N GLN A 357 71.46 -24.18 -7.08
CA GLN A 357 70.26 -23.72 -7.85
C GLN A 357 69.49 -24.88 -8.52
N GLN A 358 69.88 -26.12 -8.28
CA GLN A 358 69.23 -27.29 -8.89
C GLN A 358 68.20 -27.89 -7.92
N MET A 359 67.14 -28.43 -8.47
CA MET A 359 66.15 -29.18 -7.66
C MET A 359 66.85 -30.38 -6.99
N ASP A 360 66.76 -30.48 -5.67
CA ASP A 360 67.33 -31.59 -4.87
C ASP A 360 66.52 -32.90 -5.05
N GLY A 361 65.54 -32.94 -5.97
CA GLY A 361 64.67 -34.10 -6.17
C GLY A 361 63.73 -34.38 -4.98
N GLY A 362 63.61 -33.43 -4.05
CA GLY A 362 62.68 -33.45 -2.95
C GLY A 362 61.27 -33.00 -3.37
N ILE A 363 60.24 -33.51 -2.66
CA ILE A 363 58.88 -33.08 -2.87
C ILE A 363 58.69 -31.60 -2.45
N GLY A 364 59.50 -31.11 -1.50
CA GLY A 364 59.49 -29.74 -1.02
C GLY A 364 59.83 -28.73 -2.12
N ASP A 365 60.87 -29.01 -2.93
CA ASP A 365 61.25 -28.12 -4.03
C ASP A 365 60.22 -28.08 -5.15
N ALA A 366 59.61 -29.22 -5.51
CA ALA A 366 58.54 -29.30 -6.47
C ALA A 366 57.31 -28.53 -6.00
N LEU A 367 56.96 -28.63 -4.73
CA LEU A 367 55.86 -27.91 -4.10
C LEU A 367 56.15 -26.39 -4.08
N LEU A 368 57.39 -26.01 -3.67
CA LEU A 368 57.80 -24.61 -3.61
C LEU A 368 57.71 -23.95 -5.00
N LEU A 369 58.21 -24.62 -6.03
CA LEU A 369 58.16 -24.15 -7.41
C LEU A 369 56.73 -24.02 -7.93
N THR A 370 55.87 -25.00 -7.62
CA THR A 370 54.45 -24.95 -8.03
C THR A 370 53.71 -23.82 -7.29
N MET A 371 53.97 -23.64 -6.00
CA MET A 371 53.33 -22.57 -5.23
C MET A 371 53.86 -21.19 -5.64
N SER A 372 55.13 -21.05 -6.00
CA SER A 372 55.65 -19.80 -6.57
C SER A 372 54.97 -19.44 -7.90
N ALA A 373 54.73 -20.44 -8.75
CA ALA A 373 53.96 -20.25 -9.98
C ALA A 373 52.51 -19.81 -9.72
N VAL A 374 51.82 -20.42 -8.76
CA VAL A 374 50.44 -20.04 -8.35
C VAL A 374 50.38 -18.60 -7.84
N THR A 375 51.37 -18.20 -7.02
CA THR A 375 51.42 -16.84 -6.45
C THR A 375 52.08 -15.82 -7.36
N GLN A 376 52.45 -16.19 -8.60
CA GLN A 376 53.15 -15.33 -9.57
C GLN A 376 54.50 -14.79 -9.03
N GLN A 377 55.16 -15.53 -8.13
CA GLN A 377 56.48 -15.20 -7.62
C GLN A 377 57.54 -15.98 -8.39
N GLY A 378 58.67 -15.39 -8.58
CA GLY A 378 59.83 -16.09 -9.14
C GLY A 378 60.37 -17.17 -8.15
N CYS A 379 60.94 -18.23 -8.72
CA CYS A 379 61.64 -19.24 -7.95
C CYS A 379 63.11 -19.31 -8.42
N TYR A 380 64.03 -19.42 -7.49
CA TYR A 380 65.46 -19.55 -7.79
C TYR A 380 65.85 -20.99 -8.16
N ILE A 381 64.98 -21.96 -7.90
CA ILE A 381 65.19 -23.37 -8.22
C ILE A 381 64.63 -23.65 -9.61
N GLU A 382 65.50 -24.16 -10.54
CA GLU A 382 65.10 -24.44 -11.91
C GLU A 382 65.48 -25.87 -12.33
N PRO A 383 64.63 -26.59 -13.09
CA PRO A 383 65.00 -27.84 -13.74
C PRO A 383 65.97 -27.53 -14.92
N ARG A 384 67.02 -28.30 -15.07
CA ARG A 384 68.02 -28.11 -16.15
C ARG A 384 67.66 -28.83 -17.45
N ARG A 385 66.90 -29.95 -17.35
CA ARG A 385 66.55 -30.76 -18.52
C ARG A 385 65.28 -30.26 -19.22
N ALA A 386 65.23 -30.50 -20.52
CA ALA A 386 64.10 -30.03 -21.35
C ALA A 386 62.69 -30.43 -20.87
N PRO A 387 62.42 -31.67 -20.38
CA PRO A 387 61.10 -32.03 -19.93
C PRO A 387 60.61 -31.18 -18.74
N GLY A 388 61.51 -30.97 -17.75
CA GLY A 388 61.18 -30.11 -16.60
C GLY A 388 60.96 -28.67 -16.98
N ARG A 389 61.80 -28.11 -17.87
CA ARG A 389 61.65 -26.72 -18.38
C ARG A 389 60.36 -26.53 -19.17
N MET A 390 60.02 -27.50 -20.03
CA MET A 390 58.75 -27.45 -20.76
C MET A 390 57.53 -27.46 -19.82
N MET A 391 57.58 -28.29 -18.78
CA MET A 391 56.50 -28.36 -17.78
C MET A 391 56.37 -27.06 -16.99
N VAL A 392 57.51 -26.45 -16.58
CA VAL A 392 57.51 -25.14 -15.91
C VAL A 392 56.95 -24.07 -16.83
N PHE A 393 57.33 -24.04 -18.10
CA PHE A 393 56.83 -23.06 -19.10
C PHE A 393 55.29 -23.17 -19.25
N VAL A 394 54.79 -24.40 -19.44
CA VAL A 394 53.32 -24.63 -19.57
C VAL A 394 52.59 -24.22 -18.29
N LEU A 395 53.15 -24.60 -17.12
CA LEU A 395 52.56 -24.27 -15.80
C LEU A 395 52.48 -22.74 -15.60
N PHE A 396 53.58 -22.01 -15.81
CA PHE A 396 53.58 -20.54 -15.67
C PHE A 396 52.65 -19.84 -16.65
N THR A 397 52.61 -20.29 -17.92
CA THR A 397 51.73 -19.72 -18.93
C THR A 397 50.25 -19.95 -18.60
N ALA A 398 49.88 -21.16 -18.18
CA ALA A 398 48.51 -21.49 -17.75
C ALA A 398 48.09 -20.69 -16.51
N LEU A 399 48.93 -20.61 -15.50
CA LEU A 399 48.66 -19.87 -14.28
C LEU A 399 48.60 -18.35 -14.51
N MET A 400 49.44 -17.81 -15.44
CA MET A 400 49.38 -16.41 -15.85
C MET A 400 48.03 -16.08 -16.51
N ALA A 401 47.51 -16.95 -17.39
CA ALA A 401 46.21 -16.77 -18.00
C ALA A 401 45.07 -16.82 -16.95
N LEU A 402 45.14 -17.76 -15.99
CA LEU A 402 44.20 -17.84 -14.87
C LEU A 402 44.25 -16.59 -13.98
N TYR A 403 45.45 -16.10 -13.68
CA TYR A 403 45.62 -14.85 -12.90
C TYR A 403 45.00 -13.65 -13.60
N ALA A 404 45.20 -13.50 -14.90
CA ALA A 404 44.59 -12.43 -15.68
C ALA A 404 43.05 -12.51 -15.63
N ALA A 405 42.49 -13.70 -15.83
CA ALA A 405 41.04 -13.93 -15.72
C ALA A 405 40.50 -13.66 -14.29
N TYR A 406 41.26 -14.07 -13.26
CA TYR A 406 40.88 -13.80 -11.86
C TYR A 406 40.89 -12.30 -11.56
N SER A 407 41.95 -11.58 -11.97
CA SER A 407 42.10 -10.14 -11.76
C SER A 407 41.01 -9.34 -12.45
N ALA A 408 40.62 -9.71 -13.67
CA ALA A 408 39.52 -9.07 -14.38
C ALA A 408 38.17 -9.29 -13.66
N ASN A 409 37.89 -10.53 -13.27
CA ASN A 409 36.63 -10.87 -12.62
C ASN A 409 36.49 -10.24 -11.23
N ILE A 410 37.57 -10.17 -10.41
CA ILE A 410 37.49 -9.59 -9.08
C ILE A 410 37.22 -8.08 -9.13
N VAL A 411 37.76 -7.37 -10.11
CA VAL A 411 37.48 -5.94 -10.30
C VAL A 411 36.00 -5.71 -10.60
N VAL A 412 35.42 -6.53 -11.47
CA VAL A 412 33.99 -6.45 -11.80
C VAL A 412 33.14 -6.77 -10.56
N LEU A 413 33.50 -7.77 -9.78
CA LEU A 413 32.76 -8.17 -8.57
C LEU A 413 32.83 -7.12 -7.45
N LEU A 414 33.98 -6.46 -7.28
CA LEU A 414 34.13 -5.38 -6.31
C LEU A 414 33.27 -4.14 -6.68
N GLN A 415 33.00 -3.95 -7.96
CA GLN A 415 32.17 -2.85 -8.46
C GLN A 415 30.67 -3.23 -8.58
N ALA A 416 30.34 -4.53 -8.54
CA ALA A 416 28.98 -4.99 -8.69
C ALA A 416 28.14 -4.66 -7.44
N PRO A 417 26.96 -3.99 -7.59
CA PRO A 417 26.02 -3.84 -6.49
C PRO A 417 25.53 -5.24 -6.06
N SER A 418 25.42 -5.46 -4.76
CA SER A 418 24.84 -6.70 -4.27
C SER A 418 23.31 -6.66 -4.44
N ASP A 419 22.75 -7.79 -4.81
CA ASP A 419 21.31 -8.01 -4.94
C ASP A 419 20.83 -8.97 -3.84
N SER A 420 21.49 -8.90 -2.69
CA SER A 420 21.38 -9.88 -1.60
C SER A 420 20.10 -9.75 -0.79
N ILE A 421 19.50 -8.56 -0.77
CA ILE A 421 18.29 -8.29 0.01
C ILE A 421 17.16 -7.94 -0.95
N ARG A 422 16.19 -8.87 -1.08
CA ARG A 422 15.01 -8.72 -1.96
C ARG A 422 13.69 -8.92 -1.21
N SER A 423 13.74 -9.46 0.00
CA SER A 423 12.55 -9.80 0.78
C SER A 423 12.68 -9.34 2.23
N LEU A 424 11.53 -9.19 2.90
CA LEU A 424 11.48 -8.77 4.30
C LEU A 424 12.21 -9.74 5.25
N PRO A 425 12.11 -11.08 5.12
CA PRO A 425 12.91 -12.02 5.92
C PRO A 425 14.42 -11.84 5.73
N GLN A 426 14.87 -11.63 4.49
CA GLN A 426 16.29 -11.37 4.19
C GLN A 426 16.77 -10.06 4.82
N LEU A 427 15.93 -9.00 4.75
CA LEU A 427 16.22 -7.73 5.41
C LEU A 427 16.29 -7.89 6.93
N ALA A 428 15.37 -8.65 7.51
CA ALA A 428 15.33 -8.92 8.94
C ALA A 428 16.56 -9.71 9.42
N SER A 429 17.09 -10.65 8.64
CA SER A 429 18.28 -11.44 8.97
C SER A 429 19.60 -10.73 8.64
N ALA A 430 19.58 -9.72 7.78
CA ALA A 430 20.78 -8.98 7.39
C ALA A 430 21.36 -8.17 8.56
N LYS A 431 22.69 -7.94 8.51
CA LYS A 431 23.42 -7.10 9.47
C LYS A 431 23.25 -5.60 9.13
N ILE A 432 22.01 -5.17 8.91
CA ILE A 432 21.63 -3.79 8.63
C ILE A 432 20.88 -3.25 9.82
N THR A 433 21.12 -2.00 10.17
CA THR A 433 20.37 -1.30 11.23
C THR A 433 18.96 -0.96 10.72
N LEU A 434 17.94 -1.58 11.32
CA LEU A 434 16.56 -1.25 11.05
C LEU A 434 16.11 -0.07 11.92
N ALA A 435 15.43 0.87 11.32
CA ALA A 435 14.88 2.06 11.98
C ALA A 435 13.56 2.50 11.33
N ALA A 436 12.84 3.38 11.99
CA ALA A 436 11.61 3.94 11.44
C ALA A 436 11.64 5.48 11.51
N ASN A 437 10.86 6.10 10.62
CA ASN A 437 10.59 7.54 10.70
C ASN A 437 9.76 7.83 11.95
N ASP A 438 10.11 8.89 12.70
CA ASP A 438 9.42 9.30 13.93
C ASP A 438 8.10 10.00 13.61
N VAL A 439 7.09 9.21 13.30
CA VAL A 439 5.71 9.65 13.02
C VAL A 439 4.72 8.77 13.76
N ASP A 440 3.62 9.35 14.18
CA ASP A 440 2.60 8.72 15.03
C ASP A 440 2.11 7.36 14.50
N TYR A 441 1.93 7.21 13.19
CA TYR A 441 1.45 5.95 12.62
C TYR A 441 2.46 4.79 12.75
N ASN A 442 3.77 5.05 12.79
CA ASN A 442 4.77 4.00 12.96
C ASN A 442 4.70 3.39 14.36
N HIS A 443 4.52 4.21 15.39
CA HIS A 443 4.30 3.71 16.75
C HIS A 443 3.09 2.76 16.82
N PHE A 444 2.02 3.10 16.12
CA PHE A 444 0.81 2.27 16.10
C PHE A 444 0.99 0.99 15.28
N VAL A 445 1.52 1.08 14.06
CA VAL A 445 1.67 -0.06 13.14
C VAL A 445 2.58 -1.14 13.73
N PHE A 446 3.71 -0.76 14.31
CA PHE A 446 4.63 -1.73 14.93
C PHE A 446 4.04 -2.39 16.17
N ASN A 447 3.21 -1.69 16.95
CA ASN A 447 2.58 -2.27 18.14
C ASN A 447 1.43 -3.25 17.83
N GLN A 448 0.80 -3.17 16.67
CA GLN A 448 -0.29 -4.07 16.28
C GLN A 448 0.15 -5.38 15.63
N SER A 449 1.40 -5.51 15.25
CA SER A 449 1.90 -6.68 14.53
C SER A 449 1.91 -7.94 15.37
N ARG A 450 1.27 -9.01 14.90
CA ARG A 450 1.19 -10.31 15.56
C ARG A 450 2.04 -11.40 14.88
N GLU A 451 2.53 -11.16 13.68
CA GLU A 451 3.35 -12.11 12.95
C GLU A 451 4.77 -12.17 13.54
N PRO A 452 5.38 -13.36 13.69
CA PRO A 452 6.71 -13.52 14.30
C PRO A 452 7.80 -12.68 13.63
N LEU A 453 7.75 -12.57 12.29
CA LEU A 453 8.70 -11.76 11.52
C LEU A 453 8.57 -10.27 11.86
N HIS A 454 7.35 -9.76 11.92
CA HIS A 454 7.09 -8.36 12.26
C HIS A 454 7.43 -8.05 13.71
N ILE A 455 7.21 -8.99 14.63
CA ILE A 455 7.63 -8.88 16.03
C ILE A 455 9.16 -8.76 16.11
N SER A 456 9.89 -9.61 15.40
CA SER A 456 11.36 -9.55 15.36
C SER A 456 11.89 -8.21 14.80
N ILE A 457 11.21 -7.65 13.80
CA ILE A 457 11.57 -6.34 13.24
C ILE A 457 11.24 -5.23 14.23
N ARG A 458 10.08 -5.29 14.89
CA ARG A 458 9.68 -4.35 15.94
C ARG A 458 10.74 -4.32 17.05
N ASP A 459 11.15 -5.47 17.56
CA ASP A 459 12.11 -5.58 18.67
C ASP A 459 13.50 -5.03 18.27
N LYS A 460 13.85 -5.08 16.98
CA LYS A 460 15.05 -4.41 16.47
C LYS A 460 14.93 -2.90 16.42
N ILE A 461 13.73 -2.35 16.15
CA ILE A 461 13.47 -0.90 16.10
C ILE A 461 13.22 -0.34 17.51
N PHE A 462 12.49 -1.09 18.33
CA PHE A 462 12.12 -0.75 19.71
C PHE A 462 12.73 -1.78 20.67
N PRO A 463 14.05 -1.77 20.92
CA PRO A 463 14.69 -2.72 21.82
C PRO A 463 14.24 -2.47 23.27
N GLU A 464 13.98 -3.56 24.02
CA GLU A 464 13.53 -3.48 25.42
C GLU A 464 14.52 -2.73 26.33
N ASN A 465 15.83 -2.91 26.08
CA ASN A 465 16.92 -2.33 26.88
C ASN A 465 17.65 -1.19 26.14
N GLY A 466 16.96 -0.40 25.31
CA GLY A 466 17.63 0.66 24.55
C GLY A 466 16.70 1.78 24.08
N LYS A 467 17.30 2.82 23.52
CA LYS A 467 16.51 3.90 22.90
C LYS A 467 15.87 3.42 21.60
N PRO A 468 14.60 3.73 21.35
CA PRO A 468 13.94 3.46 20.08
C PRO A 468 14.75 4.04 18.91
N ARG A 469 14.84 3.29 17.82
CA ARG A 469 15.53 3.72 16.59
C ARG A 469 14.57 4.50 15.70
N LEU A 470 14.13 5.64 16.21
CA LEU A 470 13.26 6.58 15.53
C LEU A 470 14.07 7.79 15.11
N TYR A 471 13.91 8.22 13.87
CA TYR A 471 14.68 9.32 13.29
C TYR A 471 13.77 10.26 12.52
N SER A 472 14.16 11.54 12.45
CA SER A 472 13.53 12.48 11.54
C SER A 472 13.73 12.01 10.08
N LEU A 473 12.90 12.50 9.17
CA LEU A 473 13.03 12.15 7.75
C LEU A 473 14.42 12.48 7.20
N ALA A 474 14.94 13.66 7.52
CA ALA A 474 16.24 14.13 7.04
C ALA A 474 17.39 13.27 7.58
N ASP A 475 17.42 13.02 8.91
CA ASP A 475 18.46 12.19 9.53
C ASP A 475 18.38 10.74 9.04
N GLY A 476 17.17 10.21 8.84
CA GLY A 476 16.95 8.88 8.32
C GLY A 476 17.52 8.72 6.92
N VAL A 477 17.26 9.67 6.03
CA VAL A 477 17.76 9.66 4.65
C VAL A 477 19.28 9.84 4.60
N GLU A 478 19.86 10.70 5.44
CA GLU A 478 21.32 10.82 5.53
C GLU A 478 21.99 9.53 6.01
N ARG A 479 21.37 8.80 6.94
CA ARG A 479 21.85 7.49 7.38
C ARG A 479 21.76 6.43 6.28
N ILE A 480 20.70 6.45 5.44
CA ILE A 480 20.62 5.59 4.25
C ILE A 480 21.81 5.86 3.32
N ARG A 481 22.18 7.14 3.12
CA ARG A 481 23.33 7.53 2.30
C ARG A 481 24.64 6.93 2.81
N LYS A 482 24.83 6.92 4.14
CA LYS A 482 26.03 6.33 4.78
C LYS A 482 26.09 4.80 4.68
N GLY A 483 25.00 4.13 4.31
CA GLY A 483 24.91 2.67 4.11
C GLY A 483 24.62 1.88 5.39
N LEU A 484 24.33 0.58 5.23
CA LEU A 484 24.00 -0.38 6.30
C LEU A 484 22.86 0.07 7.23
N PHE A 485 21.92 0.82 6.67
CA PHE A 485 20.78 1.38 7.36
C PHE A 485 19.53 1.27 6.51
N ALA A 486 18.43 0.83 7.10
CA ALA A 486 17.12 0.70 6.45
C ALA A 486 16.07 1.51 7.23
N LEU A 487 15.42 2.44 6.57
CA LEU A 487 14.40 3.31 7.14
C LEU A 487 13.00 2.84 6.72
N HIS A 488 12.15 2.54 7.68
CA HIS A 488 10.72 2.34 7.45
C HIS A 488 10.00 3.69 7.41
N SER A 489 9.39 4.01 6.29
CA SER A 489 8.66 5.27 6.10
C SER A 489 7.67 5.17 4.94
N VAL A 490 6.85 6.21 4.77
CA VAL A 490 6.13 6.45 3.52
C VAL A 490 7.14 6.75 2.41
N ALA A 491 6.97 6.12 1.26
CA ALA A 491 7.95 6.16 0.17
C ALA A 491 8.17 7.57 -0.40
N GLU A 492 7.10 8.33 -0.62
CA GLU A 492 7.14 9.58 -1.35
C GLU A 492 8.04 10.66 -0.70
N PRO A 493 7.88 11.01 0.60
CA PRO A 493 8.75 12.01 1.23
C PRO A 493 10.23 11.61 1.21
N VAL A 494 10.52 10.32 1.41
CA VAL A 494 11.89 9.79 1.35
C VAL A 494 12.46 9.90 -0.05
N TYR A 495 11.70 9.54 -1.09
CA TYR A 495 12.15 9.67 -2.48
C TYR A 495 12.44 11.12 -2.86
N ARG A 496 11.61 12.05 -2.43
CA ARG A 496 11.83 13.48 -2.66
C ARG A 496 13.12 13.97 -1.99
N GLN A 497 13.37 13.55 -0.76
CA GLN A 497 14.58 13.90 -0.03
C GLN A 497 15.81 13.27 -0.68
N ILE A 498 15.72 12.01 -1.14
CA ILE A 498 16.80 11.34 -1.90
C ILE A 498 17.06 12.08 -3.19
N GLU A 499 16.01 12.47 -3.94
CA GLU A 499 16.14 13.21 -5.20
C GLU A 499 16.86 14.54 -5.01
N ALA A 500 16.61 15.23 -3.89
CA ALA A 500 17.22 16.52 -3.58
C ALA A 500 18.66 16.42 -3.05
N THR A 501 19.04 15.30 -2.41
CA THR A 501 20.31 15.24 -1.64
C THR A 501 21.32 14.25 -2.18
N PHE A 502 20.90 13.21 -2.93
CA PHE A 502 21.79 12.16 -3.43
C PHE A 502 22.37 12.50 -4.80
N LEU A 503 23.59 12.08 -5.03
CA LEU A 503 24.20 12.10 -6.37
C LEU A 503 23.54 11.05 -7.26
N GLU A 504 23.59 11.24 -8.57
CA GLU A 504 22.97 10.32 -9.56
C GLU A 504 23.47 8.87 -9.40
N SER A 505 24.77 8.69 -9.12
CA SER A 505 25.35 7.37 -8.88
C SER A 505 24.84 6.70 -7.59
N GLU A 506 24.55 7.48 -6.54
CA GLU A 506 24.04 6.97 -5.27
C GLU A 506 22.57 6.49 -5.37
N LYS A 507 21.79 7.10 -6.26
CA LYS A 507 20.39 6.73 -6.51
C LYS A 507 20.25 5.32 -7.08
N CYS A 508 21.28 4.82 -7.76
CA CYS A 508 21.28 3.49 -8.39
C CYS A 508 21.21 2.33 -7.40
N ASP A 509 21.76 2.49 -6.22
CA ASP A 509 21.84 1.43 -5.20
C ASP A 509 20.62 1.39 -4.28
N ILE A 510 19.66 2.31 -4.45
CA ILE A 510 18.47 2.39 -3.59
C ILE A 510 17.51 1.24 -3.88
N SER A 511 17.30 0.44 -2.86
CA SER A 511 16.37 -0.69 -2.87
C SER A 511 15.25 -0.50 -1.85
N THR A 512 14.16 -1.21 -2.09
CA THR A 512 12.96 -1.12 -1.24
C THR A 512 12.36 -2.48 -1.01
N VAL A 513 11.86 -2.70 0.21
CA VAL A 513 11.12 -3.91 0.59
C VAL A 513 9.84 -3.49 1.29
N ASP A 514 8.71 -4.01 0.81
CA ASP A 514 7.41 -3.74 1.41
C ASP A 514 7.34 -4.39 2.81
N TYR A 515 6.88 -3.63 3.79
CA TYR A 515 6.73 -4.11 5.17
C TYR A 515 5.43 -4.87 5.36
N LEU A 516 4.33 -4.37 4.79
CA LEU A 516 3.03 -5.04 4.85
C LEU A 516 2.88 -5.96 3.64
N LEU A 517 2.78 -7.25 3.89
CA LEU A 517 2.57 -8.25 2.85
C LEU A 517 1.23 -8.04 2.13
N ILE A 518 1.32 -8.00 0.86
CA ILE A 518 0.37 -7.72 -0.23
C ILE A 518 -0.95 -8.54 -0.25
N ARG A 519 -1.19 -9.47 0.63
CA ARG A 519 -2.55 -10.05 0.78
C ARG A 519 -3.55 -9.09 1.44
N VAL A 520 -3.07 -7.99 2.01
CA VAL A 520 -3.84 -6.80 2.41
C VAL A 520 -3.38 -5.58 1.60
N VAL A 521 -2.87 -5.80 0.41
CA VAL A 521 -2.70 -4.78 -0.60
C VAL A 521 -4.03 -4.63 -1.37
N LEU A 522 -4.95 -4.30 -0.67
CA LEU A 522 -5.60 -3.02 -0.98
C LEU A 522 -4.53 -1.97 -0.74
N VAL A 523 -3.84 -1.63 -1.84
CA VAL A 523 -2.83 -0.60 -1.90
C VAL A 523 -3.25 0.47 -0.92
N LEU A 524 -2.36 0.84 0.01
CA LEU A 524 -2.61 1.90 0.97
C LEU A 524 -2.78 3.22 0.22
N TYR A 525 -3.94 3.39 -0.37
CA TYR A 525 -4.29 4.57 -1.12
C TYR A 525 -4.92 5.58 -0.16
N CYS A 526 -4.55 6.79 -0.34
CA CYS A 526 -5.19 7.93 0.25
C CYS A 526 -6.65 7.98 -0.19
N SER A 527 -7.55 7.55 0.67
CA SER A 527 -8.99 7.59 0.42
C SER A 527 -9.60 8.69 1.27
N VAL A 528 -10.51 9.40 0.68
CA VAL A 528 -11.35 10.34 1.43
C VAL A 528 -12.33 9.53 2.28
N ILE A 529 -12.45 9.85 3.55
CA ILE A 529 -13.28 9.15 4.51
C ILE A 529 -14.56 9.94 4.73
N LEU A 530 -15.69 9.26 4.68
CA LEU A 530 -17.01 9.80 4.95
C LEU A 530 -17.62 9.11 6.15
N ILE A 531 -18.41 9.84 6.91
CA ILE A 531 -19.22 9.27 7.99
C ILE A 531 -20.36 8.45 7.42
N ASN A 532 -20.63 7.32 8.02
CA ASN A 532 -21.62 6.34 7.57
C ASN A 532 -23.07 6.81 7.63
N GLN A 533 -23.37 7.99 8.15
CA GLN A 533 -24.74 8.28 8.57
C GLN A 533 -25.53 9.37 7.84
N TYR A 534 -24.93 10.42 7.20
CA TYR A 534 -25.82 11.55 6.85
C TYR A 534 -25.49 12.39 5.61
N TYR A 535 -24.53 12.04 4.77
CA TYR A 535 -24.10 12.98 3.74
C TYR A 535 -24.01 12.40 2.33
N PRO A 536 -23.85 13.25 1.34
CA PRO A 536 -23.95 12.93 -0.08
C PRO A 536 -22.85 11.99 -0.57
N TYR A 537 -22.68 10.87 0.13
CA TYR A 537 -21.70 9.82 -0.16
C TYR A 537 -21.63 9.49 -1.65
N LEU A 538 -22.78 9.31 -2.29
CA LEU A 538 -22.85 9.03 -3.72
C LEU A 538 -22.38 10.17 -4.60
N HIS A 539 -22.62 11.43 -4.19
CA HIS A 539 -22.15 12.60 -4.95
C HIS A 539 -20.64 12.71 -4.89
N ILE A 540 -20.06 12.51 -3.72
CA ILE A 540 -18.61 12.56 -3.51
C ILE A 540 -17.93 11.40 -4.20
N LEU A 541 -18.46 10.18 -4.12
CA LEU A 541 -17.97 9.03 -4.89
C LEU A 541 -17.99 9.33 -6.40
N TYR A 542 -19.08 9.87 -6.91
CA TYR A 542 -19.21 10.22 -8.32
C TYR A 542 -18.18 11.26 -8.75
N ILE A 543 -17.95 12.28 -7.93
CA ILE A 543 -16.96 13.32 -8.19
C ILE A 543 -15.55 12.74 -8.22
N HIS A 544 -15.19 11.91 -7.23
CA HIS A 544 -13.88 11.26 -7.22
C HIS A 544 -13.68 10.36 -8.44
N LYS A 545 -14.73 9.67 -8.88
CA LYS A 545 -14.71 8.90 -10.11
C LYS A 545 -14.50 9.79 -11.34
N GLN A 546 -15.19 10.93 -11.43
CA GLN A 546 -14.99 11.92 -12.50
C GLN A 546 -13.58 12.52 -12.49
N ILE A 547 -13.04 12.87 -11.32
CA ILE A 547 -11.65 13.36 -11.15
C ILE A 547 -10.64 12.32 -11.67
N ARG A 548 -10.92 11.03 -11.45
CA ARG A 548 -10.10 9.95 -11.96
C ARG A 548 -10.22 9.78 -13.47
N GLU A 549 -11.43 9.72 -13.98
CA GLU A 549 -11.73 9.51 -15.41
C GLU A 549 -11.30 10.69 -16.29
N SER A 550 -11.36 11.92 -15.79
CA SER A 550 -10.93 13.12 -16.51
C SER A 550 -9.43 13.35 -16.54
N GLY A 551 -8.63 12.50 -15.88
CA GLY A 551 -7.17 12.66 -15.79
C GLY A 551 -6.69 13.69 -14.77
N ILE A 552 -7.58 14.43 -14.12
CA ILE A 552 -7.25 15.41 -13.06
C ILE A 552 -6.44 14.75 -11.94
N GLN A 553 -6.82 13.55 -11.53
CA GLN A 553 -6.10 12.78 -10.52
C GLN A 553 -4.64 12.52 -10.93
N SER A 554 -4.39 12.21 -12.20
CA SER A 554 -3.04 11.99 -12.73
C SER A 554 -2.22 13.28 -12.72
N ALA A 555 -2.85 14.42 -13.01
CA ALA A 555 -2.21 15.73 -12.93
C ALA A 555 -1.84 16.09 -11.48
N ILE A 556 -2.74 15.87 -10.52
CA ILE A 556 -2.49 16.06 -9.09
C ILE A 556 -1.32 15.18 -8.62
N ARG A 557 -1.32 13.89 -9.01
CA ARG A 557 -0.23 12.98 -8.66
C ARG A 557 1.11 13.47 -9.18
N LYS A 558 1.19 13.86 -10.45
CA LYS A 558 2.42 14.41 -11.04
C LYS A 558 2.88 15.71 -10.37
N ARG A 559 1.94 16.50 -9.86
CA ARG A 559 2.25 17.76 -9.18
C ARG A 559 2.83 17.58 -7.78
N TYR A 560 2.26 16.67 -6.99
CA TYR A 560 2.55 16.54 -5.56
C TYR A 560 3.37 15.31 -5.20
N LEU A 561 3.40 14.27 -6.02
CA LEU A 561 4.07 13.02 -5.69
C LEU A 561 5.27 12.77 -6.59
N VAL A 562 6.31 12.21 -6.00
CA VAL A 562 7.54 11.81 -6.69
C VAL A 562 7.59 10.29 -6.78
N SER A 563 7.94 9.76 -7.95
CA SER A 563 8.21 8.34 -8.15
C SER A 563 9.58 7.96 -7.56
N LYS A 564 9.85 6.65 -7.46
CA LYS A 564 11.18 6.17 -7.07
C LYS A 564 12.24 6.83 -7.98
N PRO A 565 13.32 7.39 -7.40
CA PRO A 565 14.41 7.97 -8.17
C PRO A 565 14.96 6.98 -9.20
N HIS A 566 15.11 7.44 -10.43
CA HIS A 566 15.64 6.63 -11.52
C HIS A 566 17.16 6.79 -11.61
N CYS A 567 17.83 5.68 -11.83
CA CYS A 567 19.25 5.64 -12.14
C CYS A 567 19.43 5.98 -13.63
N THR A 568 19.95 7.15 -13.94
CA THR A 568 20.18 7.60 -15.34
C THR A 568 21.52 7.12 -15.89
N THR A 569 22.52 6.99 -15.04
CA THR A 569 23.88 6.53 -15.42
C THR A 569 24.42 5.58 -14.36
N LYS A 570 24.61 4.32 -14.71
CA LYS A 570 25.43 3.39 -13.91
C LYS A 570 26.92 3.77 -14.09
N MET A 571 27.32 4.95 -13.69
CA MET A 571 28.73 5.21 -13.48
C MET A 571 29.16 4.40 -12.25
N SER A 572 30.14 3.52 -12.44
CA SER A 572 30.79 2.82 -11.34
C SER A 572 31.31 3.86 -10.35
N SER A 573 30.66 3.98 -9.21
CA SER A 573 31.23 4.78 -8.12
C SER A 573 32.48 4.07 -7.66
N PHE A 574 33.64 4.69 -7.88
CA PHE A 574 34.88 4.24 -7.27
C PHE A 574 34.73 4.31 -5.75
N SER A 575 34.41 3.17 -5.13
CA SER A 575 34.53 3.06 -3.69
C SER A 575 35.93 2.57 -3.36
N SER A 576 36.62 3.27 -2.48
CA SER A 576 37.89 2.78 -1.94
C SER A 576 37.68 1.44 -1.23
N VAL A 577 38.59 0.46 -1.47
CA VAL A 577 38.56 -0.84 -0.79
C VAL A 577 38.82 -0.62 0.68
N GLY A 578 37.86 -0.97 1.52
CA GLY A 578 37.93 -0.82 2.97
C GLY A 578 38.54 -2.03 3.67
N LEU A 579 38.86 -1.87 4.95
CA LEU A 579 39.42 -2.96 5.79
C LEU A 579 38.49 -4.18 5.86
N MET A 580 37.16 -3.97 5.79
CA MET A 580 36.17 -5.05 5.80
C MET A 580 36.23 -5.91 4.53
N ASP A 581 36.54 -5.31 3.39
CA ASP A 581 36.67 -6.03 2.12
C ASP A 581 37.92 -6.94 2.14
N MET A 582 38.97 -6.53 2.86
CA MET A 582 40.23 -7.28 3.01
C MET A 582 40.19 -8.32 4.13
N ARG A 583 39.14 -8.38 4.93
CA ARG A 583 39.01 -9.30 6.06
C ARG A 583 39.32 -10.77 5.73
N PRO A 584 38.87 -11.37 4.61
CA PRO A 584 39.18 -12.76 4.29
C PRO A 584 40.65 -12.99 4.07
N VAL A 585 41.37 -12.02 3.45
CA VAL A 585 42.82 -12.10 3.22
C VAL A 585 43.58 -12.01 4.53
N LEU A 586 43.22 -11.11 5.43
CA LEU A 586 43.83 -10.99 6.76
C LEU A 586 43.65 -12.24 7.59
N ILE A 587 42.47 -12.86 7.54
CA ILE A 587 42.22 -14.14 8.23
C ILE A 587 43.09 -15.25 7.66
N LEU A 588 43.22 -15.36 6.33
CA LEU A 588 44.07 -16.33 5.66
C LEU A 588 45.53 -16.15 6.09
N MET A 589 46.02 -14.92 6.17
CA MET A 589 47.40 -14.62 6.62
C MET A 589 47.59 -15.04 8.07
N LEU A 590 46.66 -14.80 8.97
CA LEU A 590 46.72 -15.24 10.35
C LEU A 590 46.77 -16.78 10.48
N TYR A 591 45.99 -17.50 9.68
CA TYR A 591 46.04 -18.96 9.61
C TYR A 591 47.40 -19.43 9.10
N GLY A 592 47.98 -18.81 8.09
CA GLY A 592 49.31 -19.13 7.59
C GLY A 592 50.41 -18.98 8.67
N VAL A 593 50.37 -17.87 9.41
CA VAL A 593 51.31 -17.67 10.54
C VAL A 593 51.11 -18.73 11.62
N ALA A 594 49.87 -19.04 11.98
CA ALA A 594 49.60 -20.06 13.00
C ALA A 594 50.09 -21.46 12.58
N VAL A 595 49.87 -21.84 11.33
CA VAL A 595 50.38 -23.12 10.78
C VAL A 595 51.90 -23.12 10.75
N SER A 596 52.56 -22.04 10.35
CA SER A 596 54.02 -21.92 10.33
C SER A 596 54.62 -22.09 11.73
N VAL A 597 54.07 -21.46 12.75
CA VAL A 597 54.50 -21.63 14.15
C VAL A 597 54.27 -23.05 14.63
N ALA A 598 53.10 -23.64 14.30
CA ALA A 598 52.83 -25.02 14.69
C ALA A 598 53.81 -26.02 14.05
N THR A 599 54.15 -25.87 12.77
CA THR A 599 55.17 -26.71 12.10
C THR A 599 56.53 -26.53 12.72
N ALA A 600 56.97 -25.31 13.02
CA ALA A 600 58.24 -25.06 13.69
C ALA A 600 58.32 -25.71 15.09
N VAL A 601 57.23 -25.69 15.86
CA VAL A 601 57.15 -26.38 17.15
C VAL A 601 57.25 -27.91 16.97
N VAL A 602 56.54 -28.47 15.98
CA VAL A 602 56.62 -29.91 15.68
C VAL A 602 58.01 -30.30 15.26
N GLU A 603 58.70 -29.54 14.41
CA GLU A 603 60.08 -29.77 14.01
C GLU A 603 61.05 -29.77 15.23
N MET A 604 60.92 -28.80 16.14
CA MET A 604 61.69 -28.74 17.36
C MET A 604 61.47 -29.97 18.26
N ILE A 605 60.22 -30.43 18.38
CA ILE A 605 59.87 -31.59 19.17
C ILE A 605 60.48 -32.85 18.53
N VAL A 606 60.33 -33.05 17.24
CA VAL A 606 60.91 -34.19 16.51
C VAL A 606 62.41 -34.17 16.59
N TYR A 607 63.07 -33.02 16.42
CA TYR A 607 64.52 -32.90 16.58
C TYR A 607 64.98 -33.30 17.97
N LYS A 608 64.32 -32.80 19.03
CA LYS A 608 64.64 -33.16 20.41
C LYS A 608 64.44 -34.65 20.67
N LEU A 609 63.37 -35.25 20.16
CA LEU A 609 63.11 -36.69 20.33
C LEU A 609 64.16 -37.57 19.60
N CYS A 610 64.49 -37.23 18.35
CA CYS A 610 65.52 -37.95 17.57
C CYS A 610 66.91 -37.81 18.18
N HIS A 611 67.27 -36.64 18.72
CA HIS A 611 68.51 -36.41 19.37
C HIS A 611 68.62 -37.14 20.73
N ARG A 612 67.52 -37.22 21.46
CA ARG A 612 67.41 -38.00 22.70
C ARG A 612 67.58 -39.50 22.44
N ASN A 613 66.94 -40.02 21.37
CA ASN A 613 67.09 -41.42 20.97
C ASN A 613 68.51 -41.75 20.51
N LYS A 614 69.22 -40.89 19.78
CA LYS A 614 70.63 -41.04 19.40
C LYS A 614 71.54 -41.00 20.59
N ARG A 615 71.28 -40.25 21.66
CA ARG A 615 72.03 -40.28 22.92
C ARG A 615 71.78 -41.56 23.69
N ILE A 616 70.55 -42.06 23.73
CA ILE A 616 70.20 -43.30 24.42
C ILE A 616 70.88 -44.50 23.72
N SER A 617 70.86 -44.56 22.37
CA SER A 617 71.55 -45.63 21.64
C SER A 617 73.09 -45.61 21.81
N LYS A 618 73.73 -44.43 21.87
CA LYS A 618 75.13 -44.28 22.15
C LYS A 618 75.53 -44.74 23.60
N VAL A 619 74.68 -44.46 24.57
CA VAL A 619 74.87 -44.89 25.98
C VAL A 619 74.66 -46.39 26.12
N GLN A 620 73.77 -47.01 25.38
CA GLN A 620 73.59 -48.47 25.35
C GLN A 620 74.80 -49.19 24.71
N ILE A 621 75.34 -48.66 23.59
CA ILE A 621 76.54 -49.25 22.94
C ILE A 621 77.73 -49.14 23.85
N ILE A 622 77.95 -48.11 24.64
CA ILE A 622 79.05 -47.98 25.61
C ILE A 622 78.86 -48.92 26.81
N LYS A 623 77.62 -49.26 27.20
CA LYS A 623 77.33 -50.22 28.27
C LYS A 623 77.45 -51.69 27.83
N THR A 624 77.54 -52.00 26.56
CA THR A 624 77.70 -53.37 26.03
C THR A 624 79.20 -53.70 25.73
N ILE A 625 80.09 -52.71 25.84
CA ILE A 625 81.56 -52.87 25.63
C ILE A 625 82.36 -52.91 26.96
N HIS A 626 81.69 -52.76 28.08
CA HIS A 626 82.19 -53.01 29.41
C HIS A 626 81.42 -54.23 30.00
#